data_b189eb3cdc00af570c609fd4b23f6c72
#
_entry.id   b189eb3cdc00af570c609fd4b23f6c72
#
_cell.length_a   1.000
_cell.length_b   1.000
_cell.length_c   1.000
_cell.angle_alpha   90.00
_cell.angle_beta   90.00
_cell.angle_gamma   90.00
#
_symmetry.space_group_name_H-M   'P 1'
#
loop_
_entity.id
_entity.type
_entity.pdbx_description
1 polymer ?
#
loop_
_entity_poly.entity_id
_entity_poly.type
_entity_poly.pdbx_seq_one_letter_code
_entity_poly.pdbx_strand_id
1 'polypeptide(L)'
;MYRDLDASTWPAEKRLDQQALIAAALQDGFEARDEIFPENADVDALIPVVSQRHVVDADSSQSLAIEAVRRGENLVIQGPPGTGKSQTITNVIAAAIADGKKVLFISEKMAALEVVNRRLKAVGLG
;
A
#
# COMPACT_ATOMS: atom_id res chain seq x y z
N MET A 1 1.99 -15.04 22.00
CA MET A 1 2.62 -13.75 21.66
C MET A 1 4.16 -13.81 21.73
N TYR A 2 4.79 -14.16 22.85
CA TYR A 2 6.27 -14.22 22.92
C TYR A 2 6.90 -15.25 21.98
N ARG A 3 6.25 -16.35 21.71
CA ARG A 3 6.76 -17.43 20.85
C ARG A 3 6.84 -17.01 19.39
N ASP A 4 5.94 -16.12 18.95
CA ASP A 4 5.91 -15.63 17.57
C ASP A 4 7.00 -14.59 17.29
N LEU A 5 7.57 -14.00 18.35
CA LEU A 5 8.69 -13.05 18.28
C LEU A 5 10.06 -13.71 18.47
N ASP A 6 10.11 -15.00 18.74
CA ASP A 6 11.36 -15.74 18.87
C ASP A 6 11.93 -16.04 17.48
N ALA A 7 12.98 -15.32 17.12
CA ALA A 7 13.63 -15.43 15.81
C ALA A 7 14.17 -16.84 15.51
N SER A 8 14.42 -17.67 16.55
CA SER A 8 14.87 -19.05 16.40
C SER A 8 13.80 -19.97 15.81
N THR A 9 12.53 -19.57 15.91
CA THR A 9 11.38 -20.34 15.41
C THR A 9 10.99 -19.97 13.98
N TRP A 10 11.59 -18.93 13.40
CA TRP A 10 11.25 -18.48 12.05
C TRP A 10 11.98 -19.28 10.98
N PRO A 11 11.30 -19.66 9.88
CA PRO A 11 11.97 -20.20 8.72
C PRO A 11 13.04 -19.23 8.21
N ALA A 12 14.17 -19.76 7.75
CA ALA A 12 15.30 -18.94 7.31
C ALA A 12 14.92 -17.86 6.28
N GLU A 13 14.04 -18.21 5.35
CA GLU A 13 13.52 -17.31 4.31
C GLU A 13 12.50 -16.27 4.82
N LYS A 14 12.03 -16.36 6.07
CA LYS A 14 11.02 -15.48 6.68
C LYS A 14 11.53 -14.72 7.90
N ARG A 15 12.82 -14.68 8.09
CA ARG A 15 13.43 -13.95 9.20
C ARG A 15 13.22 -12.45 9.01
N LEU A 16 12.61 -11.80 10.00
CA LEU A 16 12.33 -10.37 9.97
C LEU A 16 13.61 -9.52 9.97
N ASP A 17 14.65 -9.97 10.68
CA ASP A 17 15.94 -9.29 10.75
C ASP A 17 16.70 -9.29 9.41
N GLN A 18 16.34 -10.15 8.47
CA GLN A 18 16.92 -10.22 7.13
C GLN A 18 16.05 -9.54 6.05
N GLN A 19 14.89 -9.03 6.42
CA GLN A 19 14.05 -8.28 5.50
C GLN A 19 14.65 -6.90 5.25
N ALA A 20 14.97 -6.58 3.99
CA ALA A 20 15.66 -5.33 3.62
C ALA A 20 14.95 -4.07 4.17
N LEU A 21 13.62 -4.04 4.14
CA LEU A 21 12.84 -2.93 4.66
C LEU A 21 13.00 -2.78 6.19
N ILE A 22 13.03 -3.89 6.92
CA ILE A 22 13.17 -3.89 8.38
C ILE A 22 14.60 -3.55 8.76
N ALA A 23 15.60 -4.08 8.06
CA ALA A 23 17.00 -3.75 8.24
C ALA A 23 17.23 -2.24 8.01
N ALA A 24 16.71 -1.69 6.91
CA ALA A 24 16.78 -0.26 6.63
C ALA A 24 16.10 0.59 7.71
N ALA A 25 14.96 0.15 8.23
CA ALA A 25 14.23 0.89 9.28
C ALA A 25 14.93 0.87 10.65
N LEU A 26 15.67 -0.20 10.96
CA LEU A 26 16.22 -0.41 12.30
C LEU A 26 17.74 -0.17 12.38
N GLN A 27 18.48 -0.28 11.30
CA GLN A 27 19.94 -0.31 11.30
C GLN A 27 20.58 0.67 10.31
N ASP A 28 20.24 0.53 9.03
CA ASP A 28 21.01 1.16 7.94
C ASP A 28 20.42 2.51 7.48
N GLY A 29 19.18 2.82 7.89
CA GLY A 29 18.42 3.93 7.31
C GLY A 29 17.94 3.61 5.89
N PHE A 30 17.19 4.55 5.31
CA PHE A 30 16.71 4.44 3.94
C PHE A 30 17.63 5.20 3.00
N GLU A 31 18.12 4.54 1.96
CA GLU A 31 18.78 5.24 0.87
C GLU A 31 17.79 6.14 0.15
N ALA A 32 18.23 7.35 -0.22
CA ALA A 32 17.43 8.21 -1.10
C ALA A 32 17.28 7.50 -2.45
N ARG A 33 16.04 7.27 -2.85
CA ARG A 33 15.71 6.73 -4.18
C ARG A 33 15.20 7.85 -5.06
N ASP A 34 15.48 7.73 -6.34
CA ASP A 34 14.86 8.59 -7.35
C ASP A 34 13.34 8.44 -7.29
N GLU A 35 12.64 9.49 -7.67
CA GLU A 35 11.18 9.46 -7.76
C GLU A 35 10.73 8.33 -8.69
N ILE A 36 9.81 7.50 -8.24
CA ILE A 36 9.27 6.36 -9.00
C ILE A 36 8.60 6.85 -10.29
N PHE A 37 7.96 8.01 -10.19
CA PHE A 37 7.35 8.70 -11.32
C PHE A 37 7.79 10.16 -11.33
N PRO A 38 8.08 10.76 -12.50
CA PRO A 38 8.37 12.18 -12.60
C PRO A 38 7.18 13.03 -12.08
N GLU A 39 7.46 14.20 -11.52
CA GLU A 39 6.42 15.09 -10.97
C GLU A 39 5.33 15.44 -12.00
N ASN A 40 5.69 15.49 -13.29
CA ASN A 40 4.78 15.74 -14.41
C ASN A 40 4.43 14.46 -15.19
N ALA A 41 4.39 13.31 -14.52
CA ALA A 41 4.08 12.05 -15.18
C ALA A 41 2.68 12.06 -15.82
N ASP A 42 2.61 11.73 -17.09
CA ASP A 42 1.34 11.50 -17.78
C ASP A 42 0.79 10.13 -17.35
N VAL A 43 -0.26 10.18 -16.51
CA VAL A 43 -0.89 8.97 -15.95
C VAL A 43 -1.44 8.09 -17.06
N ASP A 44 -2.04 8.67 -18.10
CA ASP A 44 -2.67 7.91 -19.18
C ASP A 44 -1.63 7.16 -20.03
N ALA A 45 -0.44 7.75 -20.18
CA ALA A 45 0.68 7.09 -20.84
C ALA A 45 1.31 5.97 -19.99
N LEU A 46 1.33 6.12 -18.66
CA LEU A 46 1.98 5.19 -17.75
C LEU A 46 1.07 4.05 -17.28
N ILE A 47 -0.23 4.29 -17.19
CA ILE A 47 -1.21 3.35 -16.62
C ILE A 47 -2.35 3.15 -17.62
N PRO A 48 -2.28 2.14 -18.48
CA PRO A 48 -3.39 1.83 -19.39
C PRO A 48 -4.71 1.66 -18.64
N VAL A 49 -5.78 2.27 -19.14
CA VAL A 49 -7.12 2.25 -18.51
C VAL A 49 -7.56 0.82 -18.17
N VAL A 50 -7.26 -0.13 -19.07
CA VAL A 50 -7.61 -1.56 -18.86
C VAL A 50 -6.91 -2.22 -17.67
N SER A 51 -5.80 -1.65 -17.21
CA SER A 51 -5.05 -2.16 -16.05
C SER A 51 -5.47 -1.51 -14.73
N GLN A 52 -6.22 -0.42 -14.78
CA GLN A 52 -6.70 0.27 -13.59
C GLN A 52 -7.71 -0.61 -12.85
N ARG A 53 -7.58 -0.66 -11.53
CA ARG A 53 -8.43 -1.45 -10.61
C ARG A 53 -9.06 -0.54 -9.55
N HIS A 54 -9.45 0.66 -9.98
CA HIS A 54 -10.09 1.61 -9.09
C HIS A 54 -11.55 1.20 -8.84
N VAL A 55 -11.93 1.14 -7.57
CA VAL A 55 -13.31 0.85 -7.12
C VAL A 55 -14.00 2.09 -6.55
N VAL A 56 -13.23 3.16 -6.33
CA VAL A 56 -13.70 4.51 -6.02
C VAL A 56 -12.87 5.51 -6.83
N ASP A 57 -13.40 6.72 -7.01
CA ASP A 57 -12.70 7.77 -7.76
C ASP A 57 -11.29 8.02 -7.21
N ALA A 58 -10.35 8.24 -8.11
CA ALA A 58 -8.97 8.58 -7.80
C ALA A 58 -8.48 9.69 -8.72
N ASP A 59 -7.76 10.65 -8.17
CA ASP A 59 -7.03 11.64 -8.95
C ASP A 59 -5.71 11.07 -9.50
N SER A 60 -4.99 11.86 -10.30
CA SER A 60 -3.74 11.44 -10.94
C SER A 60 -2.68 11.01 -9.94
N SER A 61 -2.47 11.78 -8.85
CA SER A 61 -1.47 11.46 -7.83
C SER A 61 -1.84 10.20 -7.05
N GLN A 62 -3.12 10.01 -6.76
CA GLN A 62 -3.61 8.78 -6.13
C GLN A 62 -3.42 7.57 -7.06
N SER A 63 -3.69 7.72 -8.36
CA SER A 63 -3.50 6.66 -9.35
C SER A 63 -2.03 6.25 -9.48
N LEU A 64 -1.11 7.20 -9.48
CA LEU A 64 0.34 6.92 -9.46
C LEU A 64 0.76 6.18 -8.18
N ALA A 65 0.27 6.61 -7.01
CA ALA A 65 0.56 5.93 -5.75
C ALA A 65 0.04 4.48 -5.73
N ILE A 66 -1.16 4.24 -6.24
CA ILE A 66 -1.73 2.89 -6.36
C ILE A 66 -0.86 2.02 -7.28
N GLU A 67 -0.45 2.55 -8.43
CA GLU A 67 0.38 1.83 -9.38
C GLU A 67 1.78 1.53 -8.82
N ALA A 68 2.40 2.47 -8.09
CA ALA A 68 3.68 2.23 -7.43
C ALA A 68 3.59 1.05 -6.44
N VAL A 69 2.55 1.00 -5.60
CA VAL A 69 2.32 -0.13 -4.68
C VAL A 69 2.09 -1.45 -5.45
N ARG A 70 1.39 -1.42 -6.58
CA ARG A 70 1.20 -2.61 -7.43
C ARG A 70 2.52 -3.14 -7.98
N ARG A 71 3.45 -2.23 -8.34
CA ARG A 71 4.82 -2.58 -8.77
C ARG A 71 5.71 -3.07 -7.64
N GLY A 72 5.23 -3.05 -6.39
CA GLY A 72 5.95 -3.55 -5.23
C GLY A 72 6.77 -2.50 -4.47
N GLU A 73 6.54 -1.23 -4.77
CA GLU A 73 7.23 -0.13 -4.07
C GLU A 73 6.66 0.08 -2.67
N ASN A 74 7.54 0.50 -1.76
CA ASN A 74 7.18 0.92 -0.41
C ASN A 74 6.98 2.44 -0.39
N LEU A 75 5.81 2.89 0.04
CA LEU A 75 5.44 4.30 0.01
C LEU A 75 5.04 4.82 1.39
N VAL A 76 5.34 6.09 1.62
CA VAL A 76 4.74 6.90 2.67
C VAL A 76 3.86 7.95 2.00
N ILE A 77 2.55 7.88 2.21
CA ILE A 77 1.59 8.82 1.62
C ILE A 77 1.17 9.83 2.68
N GLN A 78 1.59 11.06 2.50
CA GLN A 78 1.19 12.18 3.34
C GLN A 78 0.09 12.98 2.65
N GLY A 79 -0.86 13.47 3.43
CA GLY A 79 -1.91 14.35 2.91
C GLY A 79 -2.74 14.97 4.03
N PRO A 80 -3.16 16.24 3.89
CA PRO A 80 -4.06 16.89 4.83
C PRO A 80 -5.41 16.17 4.93
N PRO A 81 -6.25 16.49 5.92
CA PRO A 81 -7.64 16.04 5.93
C PRO A 81 -8.37 16.44 4.64
N GLY A 82 -9.19 15.55 4.09
CA GLY A 82 -9.97 15.83 2.88
C GLY A 82 -9.28 15.47 1.54
N THR A 83 -8.01 15.10 1.52
CA THR A 83 -7.27 14.75 0.29
C THR A 83 -7.53 13.34 -0.25
N GLY A 84 -8.59 12.68 0.16
CA GLY A 84 -8.94 11.36 -0.38
C GLY A 84 -8.10 10.18 0.13
N LYS A 85 -7.33 10.32 1.23
CA LYS A 85 -6.51 9.21 1.77
C LYS A 85 -7.26 7.89 1.90
N SER A 86 -8.49 7.92 2.42
CA SER A 86 -9.31 6.71 2.56
C SER A 86 -9.75 6.13 1.20
N GLN A 87 -9.85 6.95 0.16
CA GLN A 87 -10.11 6.49 -1.21
C GLN A 87 -8.87 5.78 -1.76
N THR A 88 -7.70 6.40 -1.60
CA THR A 88 -6.41 5.80 -1.99
C THR A 88 -6.21 4.44 -1.32
N ILE A 89 -6.40 4.36 0.02
CA ILE A 89 -6.30 3.10 0.77
C ILE A 89 -7.27 2.05 0.23
N THR A 90 -8.54 2.44 -0.01
CA THR A 90 -9.55 1.52 -0.55
C THR A 90 -9.13 0.97 -1.91
N ASN A 91 -8.65 1.83 -2.82
CA ASN A 91 -8.19 1.42 -4.14
C ASN A 91 -6.92 0.56 -4.08
N VAL A 92 -5.95 0.87 -3.20
CA VAL A 92 -4.76 0.04 -2.99
C VAL A 92 -5.15 -1.37 -2.56
N ILE A 93 -6.06 -1.48 -1.59
CA ILE A 93 -6.55 -2.79 -1.12
C ILE A 93 -7.28 -3.53 -2.25
N ALA A 94 -8.18 -2.86 -2.97
CA ALA A 94 -8.92 -3.46 -4.07
C ALA A 94 -8.00 -3.96 -5.19
N ALA A 95 -7.02 -3.15 -5.57
CA ALA A 95 -6.02 -3.51 -6.58
C ALA A 95 -5.17 -4.71 -6.14
N ALA A 96 -4.72 -4.72 -4.88
CA ALA A 96 -3.95 -5.83 -4.33
C ALA A 96 -4.76 -7.14 -4.29
N ILE A 97 -6.04 -7.09 -3.93
CA ILE A 97 -6.95 -8.24 -3.96
C ILE A 97 -7.14 -8.73 -5.40
N ALA A 98 -7.35 -7.81 -6.37
CA ALA A 98 -7.49 -8.15 -7.78
C ALA A 98 -6.21 -8.80 -8.35
N ASP A 99 -5.05 -8.44 -7.82
CA ASP A 99 -3.75 -9.04 -8.16
C ASP A 99 -3.47 -10.34 -7.33
N GLY A 100 -4.46 -10.86 -6.59
CA GLY A 100 -4.36 -12.10 -5.80
C GLY A 100 -3.52 -11.99 -4.54
N LYS A 101 -3.20 -10.78 -4.09
CA LYS A 101 -2.39 -10.54 -2.89
C LYS A 101 -3.23 -10.61 -1.61
N LYS A 102 -2.60 -11.00 -0.51
CA LYS A 102 -3.18 -10.88 0.84
C LYS A 102 -2.80 -9.51 1.40
N VAL A 103 -3.78 -8.80 1.96
CA VAL A 103 -3.59 -7.46 2.49
C VAL A 103 -3.87 -7.45 3.99
N LEU A 104 -2.96 -6.86 4.75
CA LEU A 104 -3.17 -6.54 6.17
C LEU A 104 -3.26 -5.02 6.31
N PHE A 105 -4.44 -4.53 6.72
CA PHE A 105 -4.66 -3.12 7.02
C PHE A 105 -4.70 -2.89 8.53
N ILE A 106 -3.80 -2.07 9.03
CA ILE A 106 -3.66 -1.75 10.44
C ILE A 106 -3.95 -0.26 10.63
N SER A 107 -4.72 0.08 11.65
CA SER A 107 -4.98 1.47 12.04
C SER A 107 -5.13 1.59 13.55
N GLU A 108 -4.64 2.69 14.11
CA GLU A 108 -4.85 3.03 15.51
C GLU A 108 -6.33 3.31 15.82
N LYS A 109 -7.04 3.90 14.85
CA LYS A 109 -8.44 4.33 15.03
C LYS A 109 -9.41 3.36 14.36
N MET A 110 -10.31 2.77 15.13
CA MET A 110 -11.39 1.90 14.63
C MET A 110 -12.22 2.58 13.53
N ALA A 111 -12.53 3.86 13.68
CA ALA A 111 -13.29 4.61 12.68
C ALA A 111 -12.64 4.61 11.28
N ALA A 112 -11.31 4.61 11.20
CA ALA A 112 -10.63 4.52 9.91
C ALA A 112 -10.78 3.13 9.27
N LEU A 113 -10.73 2.05 10.08
CA LEU A 113 -11.00 0.68 9.62
C LEU A 113 -12.43 0.55 9.11
N GLU A 114 -13.40 1.10 9.83
CA GLU A 114 -14.83 1.05 9.46
C GLU A 114 -15.11 1.78 8.14
N VAL A 115 -14.50 2.93 7.92
CA VAL A 115 -14.67 3.69 6.67
C VAL A 115 -14.18 2.88 5.47
N VAL A 116 -12.99 2.30 5.56
CA VAL A 116 -12.41 1.49 4.48
C VAL A 116 -13.23 0.20 4.28
N ASN A 117 -13.59 -0.50 5.35
CA ASN A 117 -14.39 -1.72 5.29
C ASN A 117 -15.76 -1.47 4.62
N ARG A 118 -16.45 -0.37 4.98
CA ARG A 118 -17.73 -0.01 4.38
C ARG A 118 -17.60 0.22 2.87
N ARG A 119 -16.54 0.91 2.43
CA ARG A 119 -16.29 1.14 1.00
C ARG A 119 -16.01 -0.16 0.25
N LEU A 120 -15.18 -1.05 0.81
CA LEU A 120 -14.89 -2.36 0.23
C LEU A 120 -16.16 -3.22 0.14
N LYS A 121 -16.98 -3.24 1.18
CA LYS A 121 -18.27 -3.94 1.16
C LYS A 121 -19.23 -3.40 0.09
N ALA A 122 -19.27 -2.09 -0.11
CA ALA A 122 -20.13 -1.47 -1.11
C ALA A 122 -19.80 -1.92 -2.55
N VAL A 123 -18.57 -2.38 -2.79
CA VAL A 123 -18.11 -2.90 -4.09
C VAL A 123 -17.91 -4.42 -4.10
N GLY A 124 -18.42 -5.12 -3.08
CA GLY A 124 -18.40 -6.59 -3.02
C GLY A 124 -17.08 -7.22 -2.59
N LEU A 125 -16.18 -6.44 -1.98
CA LEU A 125 -14.87 -6.89 -1.50
C LEU A 125 -14.79 -7.03 0.04
N GLY A 126 -15.91 -7.18 0.75
CA GLY A 126 -15.97 -7.28 2.21
C GLY A 126 -16.38 -8.65 2.72
#